data_6a0eb2b3e35c383b8a67f445dd93e0fe
#
_entry.id   6a0eb2b3e35c383b8a67f445dd93e0fe
#
_cell.length_a   1.000
_cell.length_b   1.000
_cell.length_c   1.000
_cell.angle_alpha   90.00
_cell.angle_beta   90.00
_cell.angle_gamma   90.00
#
_symmetry.space_group_name_H-M   'P 1'
#
loop_
_entity.id
_entity.type
_entity.pdbx_description
1 polymer ?
#
loop_
_entity_poly.entity_id
_entity_poly.type
_entity_poly.pdbx_seq_one_letter_code
_entity_poly.pdbx_strand_id
1 'polypeptide(L)'
;TGIPVCIWFFNRDKKHKGQILFIDARKMGDMVNRRLRELSDEDIKKIANTYIAWQNEEGYEDVQGYCKVASIDEIKEHDYILTPGRYVGIEEVEDDGEPFEEKMDRLTTTLANQFKKSRELEEEIRKQLGGIGYKL
;
A
#
# COMPACT_ATOMS: atom_id res chain seq x y z
N THR A 1 13.07 6.05 2.96
CA THR A 1 12.93 5.06 1.89
C THR A 1 11.53 4.48 1.97
N GLY A 2 10.87 4.26 0.84
CA GLY A 2 9.56 3.62 0.78
C GLY A 2 9.60 2.08 0.94
N ILE A 3 10.62 1.55 1.62
CA ILE A 3 10.74 0.10 1.84
C ILE A 3 9.93 -0.27 3.08
N PRO A 4 8.89 -1.12 2.95
CA PRO A 4 8.11 -1.58 4.09
C PRO A 4 8.96 -2.48 4.98
N VAL A 5 8.78 -2.33 6.30
CA VAL A 5 9.42 -3.16 7.32
C VAL A 5 8.34 -3.85 8.16
N CYS A 6 8.64 -5.04 8.68
CA CYS A 6 7.77 -5.74 9.62
C CYS A 6 8.34 -5.62 11.04
N ILE A 7 7.47 -5.40 12.02
CA ILE A 7 7.79 -5.45 13.44
C ILE A 7 7.11 -6.69 14.01
N TRP A 8 7.88 -7.54 14.68
CA TRP A 8 7.38 -8.77 15.26
C TRP A 8 7.28 -8.64 16.78
N PHE A 9 6.11 -8.93 17.33
CA PHE A 9 5.87 -8.93 18.76
C PHE A 9 5.76 -10.37 19.27
N PHE A 10 6.65 -10.74 20.17
CA PHE A 10 6.67 -12.06 20.79
C PHE A 10 6.17 -11.98 22.23
N ASN A 11 5.16 -12.78 22.55
CA ASN A 11 4.65 -12.87 23.89
C ASN A 11 4.57 -14.36 24.31
N ARG A 12 5.18 -14.71 25.45
CA ARG A 12 5.10 -16.06 26.01
C ARG A 12 3.74 -16.34 26.65
N ASP A 13 3.08 -15.29 27.11
CA ASP A 13 1.82 -15.33 27.90
C ASP A 13 0.62 -14.90 27.06
N LYS A 14 0.62 -15.25 25.78
CA LYS A 14 -0.45 -14.87 24.88
C LYS A 14 -1.72 -15.68 25.13
N LYS A 15 -2.87 -15.01 25.13
CA LYS A 15 -4.19 -15.62 25.30
C LYS A 15 -4.54 -16.54 24.12
N HIS A 16 -4.28 -16.08 22.90
CA HIS A 16 -4.63 -16.78 21.67
C HIS A 16 -3.47 -17.66 21.19
N LYS A 17 -3.36 -18.85 21.77
CA LYS A 17 -2.34 -19.83 21.34
C LYS A 17 -2.67 -20.39 19.96
N GLY A 18 -1.69 -20.49 19.10
CA GLY A 18 -1.88 -21.00 17.73
C GLY A 18 -2.45 -19.99 16.74
N GLN A 19 -2.55 -18.72 17.12
CA GLN A 19 -3.00 -17.63 16.26
C GLN A 19 -1.96 -16.51 16.19
N ILE A 20 -1.92 -15.81 15.06
CA ILE A 20 -1.11 -14.62 14.86
C ILE A 20 -2.01 -13.52 14.27
N LEU A 21 -2.00 -12.36 14.92
CA LEU A 21 -2.63 -11.16 14.39
C LEU A 21 -1.66 -10.47 13.44
N PHE A 22 -2.08 -10.26 12.20
CA PHE A 22 -1.40 -9.45 11.20
C PHE A 22 -2.08 -8.09 11.08
N ILE A 23 -1.29 -7.03 11.08
CA ILE A 23 -1.76 -5.65 10.82
C ILE A 23 -0.87 -5.06 9.71
N ASP A 24 -1.49 -4.57 8.65
CA ASP A 24 -0.82 -3.88 7.56
C ASP A 24 -1.00 -2.36 7.69
N ALA A 25 0.02 -1.69 8.17
CA ALA A 25 0.02 -0.25 8.37
C ALA A 25 0.69 0.54 7.21
N ARG A 26 0.95 -0.09 6.06
CA ARG A 26 1.67 0.57 4.94
C ARG A 26 0.95 1.80 4.39
N LYS A 27 -0.36 1.86 4.50
CA LYS A 27 -1.19 2.99 4.04
C LYS A 27 -1.39 4.07 5.11
N MET A 28 -0.95 3.82 6.35
CA MET A 28 -1.11 4.72 7.49
C MET A 28 0.03 5.73 7.57
N GLY A 29 -0.21 6.81 8.29
CA GLY A 29 0.76 7.88 8.51
C GLY A 29 0.89 8.87 7.38
N ASP A 30 1.35 10.06 7.73
CA ASP A 30 1.53 11.19 6.84
C ASP A 30 3.00 11.47 6.55
N MET A 31 3.28 11.98 5.36
CA MET A 31 4.64 12.39 4.97
C MET A 31 4.97 13.75 5.55
N VAL A 32 5.75 13.78 6.62
CA VAL A 32 6.27 15.03 7.22
C VAL A 32 7.26 15.72 6.28
N ASN A 33 8.04 14.93 5.54
CA ASN A 33 8.93 15.41 4.50
C ASN A 33 9.18 14.28 3.47
N ARG A 34 10.03 14.53 2.47
CA ARG A 34 10.33 13.56 1.39
C ARG A 34 10.85 12.19 1.88
N ARG A 35 11.29 12.07 3.12
CA ARG A 35 11.96 10.85 3.64
C ARG A 35 11.31 10.30 4.89
N LEU A 36 10.56 11.12 5.63
CA LEU A 36 9.98 10.77 6.91
C LEU A 36 8.47 10.67 6.80
N ARG A 37 7.94 9.52 7.18
CA ARG A 37 6.53 9.28 7.41
C ARG A 37 6.33 9.05 8.90
N GLU A 38 5.36 9.70 9.49
CA GLU A 38 4.99 9.54 10.89
C GLU A 38 3.55 9.08 11.00
N LEU A 39 3.30 8.19 11.97
CA LEU A 39 1.94 7.77 12.31
C LEU A 39 1.27 8.87 13.13
N SER A 40 0.05 9.22 12.79
CA SER A 40 -0.76 10.14 13.59
C SER A 40 -1.20 9.47 14.90
N ASP A 41 -1.63 10.27 15.87
CA ASP A 41 -2.22 9.75 17.11
C ASP A 41 -3.45 8.87 16.85
N GLU A 42 -4.18 9.14 15.78
CA GLU A 42 -5.35 8.35 15.34
C GLU A 42 -4.90 6.99 14.78
N ASP A 43 -3.85 6.97 13.98
CA ASP A 43 -3.25 5.72 13.47
C ASP A 43 -2.75 4.84 14.61
N ILE A 44 -2.04 5.43 15.56
CA ILE A 44 -1.54 4.72 16.74
C ILE A 44 -2.70 4.14 17.56
N LYS A 45 -3.76 4.93 17.78
CA LYS A 45 -4.96 4.48 18.48
C LYS A 45 -5.66 3.36 17.72
N LYS A 46 -5.77 3.46 16.41
CA LYS A 46 -6.39 2.43 15.57
C LYS A 46 -5.65 1.11 15.70
N ILE A 47 -4.32 1.11 15.58
CA ILE A 47 -3.49 -0.10 15.74
C ILE A 47 -3.64 -0.68 17.16
N ALA A 48 -3.54 0.18 18.19
CA ALA A 48 -3.66 -0.25 19.58
C ALA A 48 -5.05 -0.84 19.89
N ASN A 49 -6.12 -0.19 19.45
CA ASN A 49 -7.49 -0.66 19.66
C ASN A 49 -7.74 -2.00 18.95
N THR A 50 -7.22 -2.19 17.73
CA THR A 50 -7.30 -3.47 17.02
C THR A 50 -6.63 -4.58 17.80
N TYR A 51 -5.43 -4.34 18.33
CA TYR A 51 -4.74 -5.31 19.17
C TYR A 51 -5.49 -5.61 20.48
N ILE A 52 -6.00 -4.57 21.16
CA ILE A 52 -6.73 -4.69 22.42
C ILE A 52 -8.05 -5.46 22.20
N ALA A 53 -8.78 -5.14 21.14
CA ALA A 53 -10.03 -5.82 20.78
C ALA A 53 -9.79 -7.32 20.55
N TRP A 54 -8.76 -7.67 19.77
CA TRP A 54 -8.33 -9.05 19.57
C TRP A 54 -7.92 -9.73 20.90
N GLN A 55 -7.11 -9.04 21.71
CA GLN A 55 -6.61 -9.57 22.97
C GLN A 55 -7.74 -9.87 23.95
N ASN A 56 -8.80 -9.06 23.96
CA ASN A 56 -9.93 -9.17 24.87
C ASN A 56 -11.11 -9.98 24.32
N GLU A 57 -11.06 -10.40 23.07
CA GLU A 57 -12.18 -11.06 22.36
C GLU A 57 -13.45 -10.19 22.29
N GLU A 58 -13.28 -8.88 22.33
CA GLU A 58 -14.39 -7.93 22.30
C GLU A 58 -14.29 -7.00 21.09
N GLY A 59 -15.23 -7.16 20.14
CA GLY A 59 -15.36 -6.24 19.00
C GLY A 59 -14.24 -6.33 17.97
N TYR A 60 -13.46 -7.41 17.97
CA TYR A 60 -12.48 -7.64 16.91
C TYR A 60 -13.15 -8.29 15.69
N GLU A 61 -12.88 -7.74 14.54
CA GLU A 61 -13.24 -8.30 13.23
C GLU A 61 -12.05 -8.19 12.28
N ASP A 62 -11.90 -9.19 11.40
CA ASP A 62 -10.95 -9.11 10.30
C ASP A 62 -11.37 -7.99 9.34
N VAL A 63 -10.42 -7.12 8.97
CA VAL A 63 -10.66 -6.01 8.04
C VAL A 63 -9.76 -6.18 6.84
N GLN A 64 -10.37 -6.43 5.70
CA GLN A 64 -9.67 -6.64 4.43
C GLN A 64 -8.74 -5.46 4.09
N GLY A 65 -7.51 -5.77 3.72
CA GLY A 65 -6.47 -4.77 3.45
C GLY A 65 -5.84 -4.12 4.68
N TYR A 66 -6.32 -4.44 5.91
CA TYR A 66 -5.80 -3.84 7.14
C TYR A 66 -5.37 -4.84 8.20
N CYS A 67 -6.28 -5.70 8.69
CA CYS A 67 -5.93 -6.66 9.73
C CYS A 67 -6.61 -8.00 9.54
N LYS A 68 -5.92 -9.08 9.96
CA LYS A 68 -6.45 -10.44 9.95
C LYS A 68 -5.78 -11.30 11.00
N VAL A 69 -6.56 -12.18 11.62
CA VAL A 69 -6.04 -13.26 12.46
C VAL A 69 -5.89 -14.53 11.63
N ALA A 70 -4.67 -15.06 11.59
CA ALA A 70 -4.39 -16.32 10.91
C ALA A 70 -4.06 -17.43 11.91
N SER A 71 -4.52 -18.65 11.62
CA SER A 71 -4.16 -19.86 12.36
C SER A 71 -2.78 -20.38 11.94
N ILE A 72 -2.16 -21.21 12.79
CA ILE A 72 -0.89 -21.88 12.44
C ILE A 72 -1.04 -22.75 11.19
N ASP A 73 -2.21 -23.34 10.95
CA ASP A 73 -2.42 -24.20 9.79
C ASP A 73 -2.48 -23.35 8.50
N GLU A 74 -3.15 -22.21 8.52
CA GLU A 74 -3.10 -21.24 7.42
C GLU A 74 -1.68 -20.73 7.15
N ILE A 75 -0.90 -20.50 8.20
CA ILE A 75 0.51 -20.08 8.07
C ILE A 75 1.37 -21.17 7.44
N LYS A 76 1.13 -22.45 7.76
CA LYS A 76 1.80 -23.59 7.09
C LYS A 76 1.48 -23.66 5.61
N GLU A 77 0.21 -23.44 5.21
CA GLU A 77 -0.20 -23.41 3.80
C GLU A 77 0.52 -22.32 3.01
N HIS A 78 0.95 -21.27 3.70
CA HIS A 78 1.75 -20.17 3.13
C HIS A 78 3.27 -20.31 3.36
N ASP A 79 3.77 -21.54 3.53
CA ASP A 79 5.21 -21.81 3.71
C ASP A 79 5.85 -21.04 4.87
N TYR A 80 5.10 -20.79 5.95
CA TYR A 80 5.52 -19.99 7.11
C TYR A 80 5.97 -18.56 6.78
N ILE A 81 5.54 -17.99 5.66
CA ILE A 81 5.82 -16.59 5.31
C ILE A 81 4.95 -15.68 6.16
N LEU A 82 5.57 -14.83 6.99
CA LEU A 82 4.88 -13.93 7.94
C LEU A 82 4.80 -12.48 7.43
N THR A 83 4.47 -12.28 6.16
CA THR A 83 4.28 -10.94 5.58
C THR A 83 2.80 -10.54 5.71
N PRO A 84 2.44 -9.47 6.46
CA PRO A 84 1.04 -9.10 6.72
C PRO A 84 0.17 -8.99 5.46
N GLY A 85 0.66 -8.35 4.40
CA GLY A 85 -0.08 -8.17 3.15
C GLY A 85 -0.52 -9.47 2.46
N ARG A 86 0.06 -10.62 2.81
CA ARG A 86 -0.37 -11.94 2.31
C ARG A 86 -1.66 -12.42 2.96
N TYR A 87 -1.88 -12.04 4.22
CA TYR A 87 -3.01 -12.49 5.04
C TYR A 87 -4.17 -11.51 5.01
N VAL A 88 -3.91 -10.20 5.08
CA VAL A 88 -4.96 -9.18 5.13
C VAL A 88 -5.71 -9.00 3.80
N GLY A 89 -5.17 -9.55 2.69
CA GLY A 89 -5.75 -9.39 1.37
C GLY A 89 -5.56 -7.99 0.79
N ILE A 90 -6.30 -7.72 -0.25
CA ILE A 90 -6.34 -6.41 -0.92
C ILE A 90 -7.67 -5.76 -0.53
N GLU A 91 -7.62 -4.51 -0.07
CA GLU A 91 -8.82 -3.72 0.16
C GLU A 91 -9.68 -3.68 -1.11
N GLU A 92 -10.96 -3.95 -0.98
CA GLU A 92 -11.88 -3.80 -2.10
C GLU A 92 -11.86 -2.33 -2.52
N VAL A 93 -11.32 -2.07 -3.70
CA VAL A 93 -11.43 -0.77 -4.34
C VAL A 93 -12.87 -0.71 -4.86
N GLU A 94 -13.65 0.24 -4.36
CA GLU A 94 -14.96 0.50 -4.95
C GLU A 94 -14.77 0.69 -6.45
N ASP A 95 -15.49 -0.12 -7.23
CA ASP A 95 -15.49 0.01 -8.69
C ASP A 95 -16.03 1.42 -8.98
N ASP A 96 -15.23 2.23 -9.67
CA ASP A 96 -15.61 3.58 -10.06
C ASP A 96 -16.79 3.60 -11.04
N GLY A 97 -17.30 2.41 -11.41
CA GLY A 97 -18.44 2.23 -12.30
C GLY A 97 -18.17 2.64 -13.75
N GLU A 98 -16.94 3.08 -14.06
CA GLU A 98 -16.54 3.40 -15.43
C GLU A 98 -16.31 2.09 -16.22
N PRO A 99 -17.05 1.80 -17.30
CA PRO A 99 -16.81 0.62 -18.10
C PRO A 99 -15.36 0.55 -18.58
N PHE A 100 -14.77 -0.66 -18.54
CA PHE A 100 -13.37 -0.87 -18.91
C PHE A 100 -13.01 -0.28 -20.29
N GLU A 101 -13.90 -0.41 -21.27
CA GLU A 101 -13.69 0.10 -22.63
C GLU A 101 -13.61 1.63 -22.65
N GLU A 102 -14.51 2.31 -21.95
CA GLU A 102 -14.50 3.77 -21.86
C GLU A 102 -13.24 4.28 -21.12
N LYS A 103 -12.87 3.61 -20.05
CA LYS A 103 -11.63 3.91 -19.30
C LYS A 103 -10.39 3.71 -20.18
N MET A 104 -10.34 2.63 -20.97
CA MET A 104 -9.23 2.36 -21.88
C MET A 104 -9.16 3.39 -23.01
N ASP A 105 -10.28 3.76 -23.61
CA ASP A 105 -10.33 4.79 -24.66
C ASP A 105 -9.85 6.15 -24.13
N ARG A 106 -10.31 6.54 -22.96
CA ARG A 106 -9.86 7.79 -22.29
C ARG A 106 -8.37 7.77 -21.98
N LEU A 107 -7.86 6.67 -21.42
CA LEU A 107 -6.46 6.54 -21.06
C LEU A 107 -5.55 6.47 -22.28
N THR A 108 -5.91 5.74 -23.33
CA THR A 108 -5.14 5.65 -24.58
C THR A 108 -5.12 6.96 -25.31
N THR A 109 -6.24 7.68 -25.34
CA THR A 109 -6.30 9.06 -25.90
C THR A 109 -5.39 10.01 -25.13
N THR A 110 -5.43 9.96 -23.80
CA THR A 110 -4.56 10.77 -22.95
C THR A 110 -3.09 10.45 -23.20
N LEU A 111 -2.73 9.17 -23.28
CA LEU A 111 -1.38 8.71 -23.56
C LEU A 111 -0.88 9.16 -24.93
N ALA A 112 -1.72 9.08 -25.96
CA ALA A 112 -1.39 9.56 -27.30
C ALA A 112 -1.08 11.05 -27.31
N ASN A 113 -1.87 11.86 -26.60
CA ASN A 113 -1.63 13.30 -26.46
C ASN A 113 -0.34 13.58 -25.68
N GLN A 114 -0.02 12.81 -24.64
CA GLN A 114 1.24 12.95 -23.91
C GLN A 114 2.44 12.61 -24.78
N PHE A 115 2.38 11.56 -25.60
CA PHE A 115 3.44 11.25 -26.56
C PHE A 115 3.63 12.32 -27.62
N LYS A 116 2.55 12.93 -28.10
CA LYS A 116 2.63 14.06 -29.01
C LYS A 116 3.36 15.24 -28.37
N LYS A 117 2.94 15.62 -27.16
CA LYS A 117 3.56 16.71 -26.41
C LYS A 117 5.02 16.44 -26.08
N SER A 118 5.37 15.20 -25.77
CA SER A 118 6.77 14.80 -25.53
C SER A 118 7.64 15.03 -26.75
N ARG A 119 7.15 14.68 -27.95
CA ARG A 119 7.89 14.91 -29.20
C ARG A 119 8.06 16.40 -29.51
N GLU A 120 7.00 17.19 -29.32
CA GLU A 120 7.07 18.65 -29.50
C GLU A 120 8.10 19.28 -28.56
N LEU A 121 8.15 18.87 -27.31
CA LEU A 121 9.13 19.34 -26.34
C LEU A 121 10.56 18.86 -26.67
N GLU A 122 10.71 17.66 -27.17
CA GLU A 122 12.01 17.15 -27.61
C GLU A 122 12.56 17.97 -28.77
N GLU A 123 11.73 18.29 -29.77
CA GLU A 123 12.11 19.15 -30.92
C GLU A 123 12.48 20.56 -30.44
N GLU A 124 11.73 21.11 -29.50
CA GLU A 124 12.05 22.43 -28.94
C GLU A 124 13.37 22.42 -28.17
N ILE A 125 13.65 21.43 -27.36
CA ILE A 125 14.93 21.25 -26.66
C ILE A 125 16.08 21.15 -27.67
N ARG A 126 15.92 20.34 -28.71
CA ARG A 126 16.93 20.22 -29.78
C ARG A 126 17.20 21.56 -30.47
N LYS A 127 16.15 22.33 -30.74
CA LYS A 127 16.24 23.66 -31.34
C LYS A 127 16.98 24.64 -30.43
N GLN A 128 16.61 24.68 -29.15
CA GLN A 128 17.23 25.58 -28.17
C GLN A 128 18.72 25.25 -27.95
N LEU A 129 19.04 23.97 -27.82
CA LEU A 129 20.43 23.54 -27.70
C LEU A 129 21.25 23.82 -28.96
N GLY A 130 20.65 23.62 -30.13
CA GLY A 130 21.28 23.96 -31.40
C GLY A 130 21.61 25.46 -31.51
N GLY A 131 20.71 26.32 -30.97
CA GLY A 131 20.92 27.78 -30.93
C GLY A 131 22.13 28.23 -30.08
N ILE A 132 22.52 27.45 -29.09
CA ILE A 132 23.69 27.69 -28.23
C ILE A 132 24.90 26.81 -28.58
N GLY A 133 24.85 26.11 -29.74
CA GLY A 133 25.98 25.34 -30.26
C GLY A 133 26.11 23.91 -29.79
N TYR A 134 25.12 23.36 -29.06
CA TYR A 134 25.09 21.96 -28.64
C TYR A 134 24.15 21.14 -29.51
N LYS A 135 24.60 19.95 -29.89
CA LYS A 135 23.76 18.96 -30.61
C LYS A 135 23.36 17.81 -29.69
N LEU A 136 22.09 17.46 -29.72
CA LEU A 136 21.51 16.25 -29.13
C LEU A 136 21.31 15.20 -30.21
#